data_cc44ab8f5a2a3be3b63ec995b00748c8
#
_entry.id   cc44ab8f5a2a3be3b63ec995b00748c8
#
_cell.length_a   1.000
_cell.length_b   1.000
_cell.length_c   1.000
_cell.angle_alpha   90.00
_cell.angle_beta   90.00
_cell.angle_gamma   90.00
#
_symmetry.space_group_name_H-M   'P 1'
#
loop_
_entity.id
_entity.type
_entity.pdbx_description
1 polymer ?
#
loop_
_entity_poly.entity_id
_entity_poly.type
_entity_poly.pdbx_seq_one_letter_code
_entity_poly.pdbx_strand_id
1 'polypeptide(L)'
;MNPARQIFILLISLITLLLLAFRFDNYHLPAKLIIPVRNNPLPTGYNNLFAGSGTCAVCHNSMTNGQGAPIGIANDWRSTMMGNSAKDPLWQAKVSHEGLVNPSHKEALENVCTTCHAPVGNINAHYAQKDYYTIAEMKNDPLALDGVQCTVCHQITPESSGN
;
A
#
# COMPACT_ATOMS: atom_id res chain seq x y z
N MET A 1 -26.30 -8.72 -57.06
CA MET A 1 -26.57 -9.56 -55.86
C MET A 1 -28.07 -9.48 -55.59
N ASN A 2 -28.76 -10.61 -55.39
CA ASN A 2 -30.22 -10.62 -55.19
C ASN A 2 -30.58 -9.85 -53.90
N PRO A 3 -31.50 -8.86 -53.95
CA PRO A 3 -31.87 -8.02 -52.80
C PRO A 3 -32.37 -8.85 -51.62
N ALA A 4 -33.04 -9.97 -51.85
CA ALA A 4 -33.46 -10.88 -50.80
C ALA A 4 -32.27 -11.50 -50.03
N ARG A 5 -31.16 -11.79 -50.67
CA ARG A 5 -29.94 -12.31 -50.06
C ARG A 5 -29.21 -11.24 -49.23
N GLN A 6 -29.24 -9.99 -49.64
CA GLN A 6 -28.69 -8.88 -48.89
C GLN A 6 -29.47 -8.63 -47.59
N ILE A 7 -30.81 -8.63 -47.67
CA ILE A 7 -31.66 -8.48 -46.49
C ILE A 7 -31.45 -9.62 -45.49
N PHE A 8 -31.29 -10.85 -45.96
CA PHE A 8 -31.06 -12.02 -45.12
C PHE A 8 -29.70 -11.93 -44.37
N ILE A 9 -28.63 -11.49 -45.06
CA ILE A 9 -27.32 -11.30 -44.47
C ILE A 9 -27.35 -10.19 -43.38
N LEU A 10 -28.06 -9.09 -43.67
CA LEU A 10 -28.21 -7.99 -42.69
C LEU A 10 -28.99 -8.42 -41.46
N LEU A 11 -30.04 -9.22 -41.60
CA LEU A 11 -30.81 -9.76 -40.47
C LEU A 11 -29.98 -10.71 -39.61
N ILE A 12 -29.19 -11.60 -40.23
CA ILE A 12 -28.30 -12.50 -39.47
C ILE A 12 -27.23 -11.68 -38.70
N SER A 13 -26.64 -10.68 -39.36
CA SER A 13 -25.62 -9.84 -38.66
C SER A 13 -26.22 -9.05 -37.53
N LEU A 14 -27.44 -8.56 -37.64
CA LEU A 14 -28.15 -7.86 -36.58
C LEU A 14 -28.48 -8.80 -35.40
N ILE A 15 -28.96 -10.01 -35.68
CA ILE A 15 -29.23 -11.03 -34.66
C ILE A 15 -27.98 -11.45 -33.92
N THR A 16 -26.84 -11.66 -34.63
CA THR A 16 -25.58 -12.01 -34.00
C THR A 16 -25.03 -10.87 -33.13
N LEU A 17 -25.20 -9.62 -33.56
CA LEU A 17 -24.81 -8.44 -32.76
C LEU A 17 -25.65 -8.32 -31.50
N LEU A 18 -26.97 -8.55 -31.59
CA LEU A 18 -27.90 -8.58 -30.45
C LEU A 18 -27.53 -9.71 -29.46
N LEU A 19 -27.24 -10.91 -29.95
CA LEU A 19 -26.85 -12.04 -29.13
C LEU A 19 -25.50 -11.83 -28.44
N LEU A 20 -24.55 -11.12 -29.06
CA LEU A 20 -23.30 -10.72 -28.46
C LEU A 20 -23.53 -9.66 -27.37
N ALA A 21 -24.38 -8.67 -27.61
CA ALA A 21 -24.74 -7.65 -26.62
C ALA A 21 -25.36 -8.27 -25.36
N PHE A 22 -26.30 -9.23 -25.51
CA PHE A 22 -26.89 -9.96 -24.38
C PHE A 22 -25.89 -10.82 -23.60
N ARG A 23 -24.75 -11.20 -24.20
CA ARG A 23 -23.69 -11.94 -23.49
C ARG A 23 -22.86 -11.04 -22.57
N PHE A 24 -22.76 -9.74 -22.87
CA PHE A 24 -22.02 -8.79 -22.04
C PHE A 24 -22.74 -8.43 -20.75
N ASP A 25 -24.08 -8.45 -20.72
CA ASP A 25 -24.85 -8.14 -19.50
C ASP A 25 -24.81 -9.25 -18.43
N ASN A 26 -24.30 -10.43 -18.76
CA ASN A 26 -24.18 -11.55 -17.81
C ASN A 26 -22.80 -11.70 -17.17
N TYR A 27 -21.87 -10.78 -17.40
CA TYR A 27 -20.72 -10.64 -16.51
C TYR A 27 -21.17 -9.95 -15.24
N HIS A 28 -21.94 -10.65 -14.42
CA HIS A 28 -22.02 -10.32 -13.01
C HIS A 28 -20.59 -10.41 -12.48
N LEU A 29 -19.95 -9.26 -12.26
CA LEU A 29 -18.80 -9.20 -11.39
C LEU A 29 -19.18 -10.01 -10.14
N PRO A 30 -18.39 -11.01 -9.74
CA PRO A 30 -18.73 -11.83 -8.60
C PRO A 30 -19.02 -10.87 -7.44
N ALA A 31 -20.22 -11.02 -6.89
CA ALA A 31 -20.69 -10.20 -5.79
C ALA A 31 -19.57 -10.12 -4.76
N LYS A 32 -19.06 -8.89 -4.58
CA LYS A 32 -18.27 -8.49 -3.44
C LYS A 32 -17.21 -9.54 -3.06
N LEU A 33 -16.03 -9.45 -3.67
CA LEU A 33 -14.85 -10.07 -3.09
C LEU A 33 -14.72 -9.49 -1.67
N ILE A 34 -15.33 -10.16 -0.69
CA ILE A 34 -15.11 -9.87 0.72
C ILE A 34 -13.69 -10.35 0.98
N ILE A 35 -12.73 -9.51 0.65
CA ILE A 35 -11.38 -9.68 1.17
C ILE A 35 -11.57 -9.52 2.68
N PRO A 36 -11.34 -10.58 3.48
CA PRO A 36 -11.43 -10.42 4.91
C PRO A 36 -10.45 -9.32 5.27
N VAL A 37 -10.96 -8.18 5.71
CA VAL A 37 -10.12 -7.11 6.25
C VAL A 37 -9.43 -7.73 7.44
N ARG A 38 -8.19 -8.14 7.26
CA ARG A 38 -7.33 -8.55 8.36
C ARG A 38 -7.15 -7.30 9.20
N ASN A 39 -7.93 -7.19 10.26
CA ASN A 39 -7.71 -6.21 11.31
C ASN A 39 -6.45 -6.63 12.10
N ASN A 40 -5.30 -6.57 11.45
CA ASN A 40 -4.05 -6.66 12.17
C ASN A 40 -3.97 -5.43 13.07
N PRO A 41 -3.83 -5.58 14.37
CA PRO A 41 -3.65 -4.43 15.25
C PRO A 41 -2.42 -3.66 14.79
N LEU A 42 -2.47 -2.34 14.93
CA LEU A 42 -1.31 -1.50 14.70
C LEU A 42 -0.22 -1.84 15.74
N PRO A 43 1.07 -1.84 15.36
CA PRO A 43 2.14 -2.16 16.30
C PRO A 43 2.21 -1.12 17.43
N THR A 44 2.37 -1.60 18.66
CA THR A 44 2.51 -0.75 19.88
C THR A 44 3.93 -0.78 20.44
N GLY A 45 4.86 -1.48 19.76
CA GLY A 45 6.25 -1.59 20.17
C GLY A 45 7.04 -0.29 19.99
N TYR A 46 8.27 -0.33 20.48
CA TYR A 46 9.26 0.74 20.39
C TYR A 46 10.58 0.18 19.90
N ASN A 47 11.32 0.98 19.15
CA ASN A 47 12.76 0.80 18.96
C ASN A 47 13.50 2.01 19.56
N ASN A 48 14.79 2.20 19.24
CA ASN A 48 15.58 3.28 19.85
C ASN A 48 15.05 4.70 19.54
N LEU A 49 14.36 4.87 18.41
CA LEU A 49 13.97 6.18 17.88
C LEU A 49 12.47 6.36 17.72
N PHE A 50 11.72 5.27 17.52
CA PHE A 50 10.33 5.33 17.07
C PHE A 50 9.39 4.52 17.94
N ALA A 51 8.14 4.98 18.03
CA ALA A 51 7.02 4.25 18.60
C ALA A 51 6.08 3.80 17.49
N GLY A 52 5.55 2.59 17.57
CA GLY A 52 4.55 2.09 16.62
C GLY A 52 3.25 2.89 16.69
N SER A 53 2.57 3.02 15.54
CA SER A 53 1.36 3.84 15.40
C SER A 53 0.20 3.40 16.30
N GLY A 54 0.18 2.14 16.73
CA GLY A 54 -0.79 1.61 17.68
C GLY A 54 -0.74 2.31 19.03
N THR A 55 0.42 2.79 19.46
CA THR A 55 0.59 3.59 20.67
C THR A 55 -0.18 4.92 20.56
N CYS A 56 -0.10 5.57 19.39
CA CYS A 56 -0.80 6.82 19.13
C CYS A 56 -2.31 6.59 18.94
N ALA A 57 -2.69 5.47 18.35
CA ALA A 57 -4.07 5.12 18.07
C ALA A 57 -4.95 5.00 19.33
N VAL A 58 -4.36 4.70 20.49
CA VAL A 58 -5.09 4.61 21.76
C VAL A 58 -5.90 5.90 22.04
N CYS A 59 -5.32 7.06 21.77
CA CYS A 59 -5.99 8.35 21.93
C CYS A 59 -6.56 8.87 20.60
N HIS A 60 -5.79 8.77 19.52
CA HIS A 60 -6.10 9.42 18.24
C HIS A 60 -7.11 8.67 17.37
N ASN A 61 -7.67 7.54 17.81
CA ASN A 61 -8.84 6.88 17.18
C ASN A 61 -10.15 7.13 17.92
N SER A 62 -10.12 7.73 19.13
CA SER A 62 -11.30 7.95 19.95
C SER A 62 -11.75 9.41 19.98
N MET A 63 -11.30 10.21 19.02
CA MET A 63 -11.63 11.63 18.90
C MET A 63 -12.95 11.85 18.18
N THR A 64 -13.63 12.95 18.52
CA THR A 64 -14.80 13.43 17.79
C THR A 64 -14.60 14.90 17.40
N ASN A 65 -15.20 15.31 16.28
CA ASN A 65 -15.25 16.72 15.90
C ASN A 65 -16.30 17.49 16.74
N GLY A 66 -16.38 18.80 16.53
CA GLY A 66 -17.33 19.66 17.24
C GLY A 66 -18.82 19.31 17.00
N GLN A 67 -19.13 18.49 16.01
CA GLN A 67 -20.46 17.97 15.67
C GLN A 67 -20.70 16.56 16.20
N GLY A 68 -19.73 15.97 16.95
CA GLY A 68 -19.83 14.62 17.50
C GLY A 68 -19.53 13.49 16.50
N ALA A 69 -19.10 13.80 15.28
CA ALA A 69 -18.68 12.77 14.32
C ALA A 69 -17.31 12.20 14.70
N PRO A 70 -17.09 10.88 14.59
CA PRO A 70 -15.81 10.27 14.95
C PRO A 70 -14.71 10.74 13.99
N ILE A 71 -13.56 11.07 14.56
CA ILE A 71 -12.31 11.41 13.84
C ILE A 71 -11.25 10.41 14.30
N GLY A 72 -10.91 9.48 13.41
CA GLY A 72 -9.91 8.46 13.70
C GLY A 72 -8.61 8.72 12.96
N ILE A 73 -7.79 9.68 13.39
CA ILE A 73 -6.56 10.10 12.68
C ILE A 73 -5.69 8.88 12.33
N ALA A 74 -5.48 7.96 13.27
CA ALA A 74 -4.69 6.76 13.00
C ALA A 74 -5.43 5.77 12.07
N ASN A 75 -6.76 5.69 12.13
CA ASN A 75 -7.55 4.89 11.19
C ASN A 75 -7.54 5.48 9.78
N ASP A 76 -7.62 6.80 9.66
CA ASP A 76 -7.57 7.48 8.37
C ASP A 76 -6.18 7.33 7.74
N TRP A 77 -5.11 7.54 8.54
CA TRP A 77 -3.74 7.34 8.09
C TRP A 77 -3.46 5.89 7.64
N ARG A 78 -3.91 4.88 8.39
CA ARG A 78 -3.62 3.46 8.03
C ARG A 78 -4.19 3.01 6.69
N SER A 79 -5.16 3.74 6.15
CA SER A 79 -5.71 3.51 4.81
C SER A 79 -4.94 4.20 3.69
N THR A 80 -3.97 5.08 4.03
CA THR A 80 -3.17 5.85 3.08
C THR A 80 -2.01 5.06 2.48
N MET A 81 -1.43 5.60 1.42
CA MET A 81 -0.19 5.09 0.83
C MET A 81 0.98 5.13 1.82
N MET A 82 1.03 6.13 2.72
CA MET A 82 2.06 6.22 3.76
C MET A 82 1.98 5.06 4.75
N GLY A 83 0.80 4.76 5.28
CA GLY A 83 0.60 3.63 6.19
C GLY A 83 0.81 2.26 5.54
N ASN A 84 0.88 2.20 4.23
CA ASN A 84 1.06 0.97 3.47
C ASN A 84 2.37 0.92 2.67
N SER A 85 3.23 1.95 2.76
CA SER A 85 4.42 2.10 1.93
C SER A 85 5.37 0.89 1.99
N ALA A 86 5.60 0.32 3.18
CA ALA A 86 6.43 -0.87 3.36
C ALA A 86 5.75 -2.18 2.91
N LYS A 87 4.42 -2.20 2.88
CA LYS A 87 3.59 -3.38 2.56
C LYS A 87 3.14 -3.43 1.11
N ASP A 88 3.40 -2.39 0.33
CA ASP A 88 2.99 -2.29 -1.07
C ASP A 88 3.61 -3.43 -1.89
N PRO A 89 2.80 -4.34 -2.44
CA PRO A 89 3.29 -5.49 -3.18
C PRO A 89 3.93 -5.09 -4.51
N LEU A 90 3.49 -4.00 -5.15
CA LEU A 90 4.06 -3.52 -6.40
C LEU A 90 5.48 -2.98 -6.17
N TRP A 91 5.65 -2.16 -5.13
CA TRP A 91 6.97 -1.68 -4.73
C TRP A 91 7.91 -2.82 -4.37
N GLN A 92 7.47 -3.78 -3.54
CA GLN A 92 8.29 -4.94 -3.16
C GLN A 92 8.70 -5.78 -4.38
N ALA A 93 7.80 -5.97 -5.35
CA ALA A 93 8.12 -6.66 -6.59
C ALA A 93 9.15 -5.89 -7.42
N LYS A 94 9.02 -4.55 -7.50
CA LYS A 94 9.98 -3.69 -8.22
C LYS A 94 11.37 -3.77 -7.58
N VAL A 95 11.48 -3.64 -6.26
CA VAL A 95 12.77 -3.75 -5.56
C VAL A 95 13.40 -5.13 -5.75
N SER A 96 12.57 -6.19 -5.69
CA SER A 96 13.05 -7.55 -5.97
C SER A 96 13.60 -7.69 -7.38
N HIS A 97 12.90 -7.13 -8.38
CA HIS A 97 13.37 -7.12 -9.77
C HIS A 97 14.70 -6.37 -9.91
N GLU A 98 14.83 -5.19 -9.30
CA GLU A 98 16.08 -4.42 -9.35
C GLU A 98 17.25 -5.19 -8.75
N GLY A 99 17.03 -5.90 -7.63
CA GLY A 99 18.05 -6.75 -7.01
C GLY A 99 18.44 -7.96 -7.87
N LEU A 100 17.52 -8.49 -8.71
CA LEU A 100 17.83 -9.55 -9.67
C LEU A 100 18.65 -9.04 -10.86
N VAL A 101 18.36 -7.85 -11.35
CA VAL A 101 19.08 -7.22 -12.47
C VAL A 101 20.47 -6.70 -12.04
N ASN A 102 20.59 -6.26 -10.79
CA ASN A 102 21.81 -5.69 -10.23
C ASN A 102 22.29 -6.44 -8.98
N PRO A 103 22.66 -7.72 -9.06
CA PRO A 103 22.91 -8.57 -7.90
C PRO A 103 24.06 -8.08 -7.01
N SER A 104 25.08 -7.44 -7.58
CA SER A 104 26.21 -6.87 -6.85
C SER A 104 25.85 -5.61 -6.03
N HIS A 105 24.73 -4.97 -6.33
CA HIS A 105 24.26 -3.74 -5.67
C HIS A 105 22.94 -3.95 -4.92
N LYS A 106 22.49 -5.19 -4.78
CA LYS A 106 21.17 -5.51 -4.23
C LYS A 106 20.94 -4.88 -2.85
N GLU A 107 21.85 -5.05 -1.91
CA GLU A 107 21.71 -4.51 -0.55
C GLU A 107 21.69 -2.98 -0.52
N ALA A 108 22.52 -2.34 -1.32
CA ALA A 108 22.53 -0.89 -1.45
C ALA A 108 21.21 -0.36 -2.05
N LEU A 109 20.66 -1.04 -3.05
CA LEU A 109 19.38 -0.70 -3.67
C LEU A 109 18.23 -0.87 -2.66
N GLU A 110 18.19 -1.99 -1.94
CA GLU A 110 17.19 -2.25 -0.90
C GLU A 110 17.26 -1.18 0.19
N ASN A 111 18.47 -0.80 0.61
CA ASN A 111 18.69 0.25 1.60
C ASN A 111 18.14 1.61 1.13
N VAL A 112 18.45 2.03 -0.09
CA VAL A 112 17.93 3.29 -0.66
C VAL A 112 16.40 3.27 -0.74
N CYS A 113 15.81 2.17 -1.18
CA CYS A 113 14.36 2.04 -1.29
C CYS A 113 13.68 2.09 0.10
N THR A 114 14.24 1.41 1.10
CA THR A 114 13.68 1.37 2.45
C THR A 114 13.79 2.69 3.19
N THR A 115 14.69 3.61 2.80
CA THR A 115 14.77 4.96 3.37
C THR A 115 13.42 5.69 3.31
N CYS A 116 12.66 5.53 2.22
CA CYS A 116 11.35 6.15 2.05
C CYS A 116 10.18 5.22 2.39
N HIS A 117 10.29 3.94 2.05
CA HIS A 117 9.17 3.00 2.18
C HIS A 117 9.07 2.34 3.55
N ALA A 118 10.17 2.26 4.29
CA ALA A 118 10.23 1.70 5.64
C ALA A 118 11.18 2.51 6.54
N PRO A 119 10.97 3.84 6.66
CA PRO A 119 11.93 4.75 7.32
C PRO A 119 12.20 4.37 8.78
N VAL A 120 11.21 3.84 9.48
CA VAL A 120 11.36 3.41 10.88
C VAL A 120 12.45 2.35 11.05
N GLY A 121 12.45 1.33 10.23
CA GLY A 121 13.47 0.28 10.27
C GLY A 121 14.81 0.76 9.73
N ASN A 122 14.80 1.46 8.58
CA ASN A 122 16.01 1.96 7.94
C ASN A 122 16.79 2.93 8.83
N ILE A 123 16.13 3.97 9.36
CA ILE A 123 16.77 4.98 10.22
C ILE A 123 17.27 4.33 11.53
N ASN A 124 16.48 3.42 12.12
CA ASN A 124 16.92 2.72 13.34
C ASN A 124 18.12 1.78 13.07
N ALA A 125 18.20 1.16 11.91
CA ALA A 125 19.36 0.35 11.51
C ALA A 125 20.62 1.20 11.37
N HIS A 126 20.53 2.35 10.71
CA HIS A 126 21.65 3.29 10.60
C HIS A 126 22.05 3.91 11.94
N TYR A 127 21.09 4.20 12.82
CA TYR A 127 21.38 4.60 14.20
C TYR A 127 22.17 3.52 14.95
N ALA A 128 21.88 2.26 14.68
CA ALA A 128 22.62 1.11 15.22
C ALA A 128 23.92 0.79 14.44
N GLN A 129 24.41 1.73 13.61
CA GLN A 129 25.64 1.64 12.84
C GLN A 129 25.66 0.50 11.80
N LYS A 130 24.50 0.13 11.24
CA LYS A 130 24.42 -0.79 10.11
C LYS A 130 24.62 -0.04 8.80
N ASP A 131 25.36 -0.63 7.88
CA ASP A 131 25.62 -0.05 6.55
C ASP A 131 24.36 -0.11 5.66
N TYR A 132 23.59 -1.20 5.74
CA TYR A 132 22.40 -1.43 4.93
C TYR A 132 21.25 -1.95 5.78
N TYR A 133 20.03 -1.61 5.33
CA TYR A 133 18.78 -2.20 5.81
C TYR A 133 18.03 -2.87 4.65
N THR A 134 17.84 -4.17 4.74
CA THR A 134 17.36 -5.01 3.65
C THR A 134 15.84 -5.23 3.70
N ILE A 135 15.25 -5.63 2.57
CA ILE A 135 13.83 -6.05 2.50
C ILE A 135 13.57 -7.29 3.37
N ALA A 136 14.56 -8.17 3.51
CA ALA A 136 14.42 -9.35 4.37
C ALA A 136 14.29 -8.96 5.84
N GLU A 137 15.05 -7.98 6.31
CA GLU A 137 14.94 -7.43 7.67
C GLU A 137 13.61 -6.70 7.86
N MET A 138 13.24 -5.83 6.92
CA MET A 138 11.97 -5.11 6.93
C MET A 138 10.76 -6.04 7.10
N LYS A 139 10.73 -7.16 6.38
CA LYS A 139 9.64 -8.14 6.45
C LYS A 139 9.48 -8.80 7.82
N ASN A 140 10.53 -8.80 8.63
CA ASN A 140 10.56 -9.34 9.98
C ASN A 140 10.47 -8.26 11.07
N ASP A 141 10.33 -7.00 10.69
CA ASP A 141 10.24 -5.87 11.61
C ASP A 141 8.82 -5.27 11.59
N PRO A 142 7.97 -5.57 12.58
CA PRO A 142 6.61 -5.04 12.65
C PRO A 142 6.54 -3.52 12.66
N LEU A 143 7.54 -2.83 13.25
CA LEU A 143 7.59 -1.37 13.27
C LEU A 143 7.93 -0.81 11.89
N ALA A 144 8.84 -1.45 11.16
CA ALA A 144 9.16 -1.06 9.79
C ALA A 144 7.98 -1.28 8.83
N LEU A 145 7.22 -2.37 9.04
CA LEU A 145 5.99 -2.67 8.27
C LEU A 145 4.86 -1.67 8.54
N ASP A 146 4.97 -0.84 9.55
CA ASP A 146 4.04 0.28 9.82
C ASP A 146 4.19 1.42 8.78
N GLY A 147 5.22 1.38 7.95
CA GLY A 147 5.47 2.31 6.86
C GLY A 147 5.94 3.68 7.34
N VAL A 148 5.47 4.75 6.68
CA VAL A 148 5.71 6.13 7.12
C VAL A 148 4.67 6.47 8.18
N GLN A 149 5.00 6.14 9.42
CA GLN A 149 4.07 6.24 10.55
C GLN A 149 4.22 7.57 11.31
N CYS A 150 3.39 7.78 12.35
CA CYS A 150 3.22 9.05 13.06
C CYS A 150 4.55 9.65 13.54
N THR A 151 5.42 8.85 14.19
CA THR A 151 6.67 9.36 14.76
C THR A 151 7.76 9.65 13.72
N VAL A 152 7.61 9.21 12.47
CA VAL A 152 8.52 9.63 11.38
C VAL A 152 8.42 11.14 11.15
N CYS A 153 7.20 11.69 11.21
CA CYS A 153 6.97 13.12 10.99
C CYS A 153 6.93 13.92 12.31
N HIS A 154 6.29 13.37 13.37
CA HIS A 154 6.02 14.11 14.60
C HIS A 154 7.23 14.29 15.54
N GLN A 155 8.41 13.84 15.15
CA GLN A 155 9.67 14.14 15.85
C GLN A 155 10.66 14.95 15.01
N ILE A 156 10.23 15.45 13.84
CA ILE A 156 11.05 16.35 13.03
C ILE A 156 11.15 17.69 13.77
N THR A 157 12.39 18.14 14.05
CA THR A 157 12.65 19.43 14.66
C THR A 157 12.96 20.48 13.58
N PRO A 158 12.86 21.80 13.89
CA PRO A 158 13.22 22.84 12.93
C PRO A 158 14.63 22.68 12.39
N GLU A 159 15.57 22.24 13.20
CA GLU A 159 16.97 22.04 12.82
C GLU A 159 17.14 20.90 11.78
N SER A 160 16.25 19.91 11.81
CA SER A 160 16.27 18.80 10.85
C SER A 160 15.41 19.05 9.61
N SER A 161 14.67 20.16 9.54
CA SER A 161 13.79 20.49 8.41
C SER A 161 14.49 21.26 7.27
N GLY A 162 15.81 21.46 7.35
CA GLY A 162 16.59 22.01 6.24
C GLY A 162 16.59 23.55 6.15
N ASN A 163 16.42 24.26 7.26
CA ASN A 163 16.63 25.71 7.35
C ASN A 163 18.12 26.05 7.49
#